data_1a03a04bd95a2df7ed532b9544fb7488
#
_entry.id   1a03a04bd95a2df7ed532b9544fb7488
#
_cell.length_a   1.000
_cell.length_b   1.000
_cell.length_c   1.000
_cell.angle_alpha   90.00
_cell.angle_beta   90.00
_cell.angle_gamma   90.00
#
_symmetry.space_group_name_H-M   'P 1'
#
loop_
_entity.id
_entity.type
_entity.pdbx_description
1 polymer ?
#
loop_
_entity_poly.entity_id
_entity_poly.type
_entity_poly.pdbx_seq_one_letter_code
_entity_poly.pdbx_strand_id
1 'polypeptide(L)'
;MTEHVRADADAIVIRGEDGIRASEVVVGAATDVGRLRTINEDGYLAIAPAFVVVDGMGGHAAGRMATQVALDSLYSLAGATITDIDTVVRAVVAAQEAIIAIPSHAAYLPGATIAGVILTWIPDEQGVTRPTWVIFNIGDARVYLLRGDMLSQVTRDHSRVQILIETGELTLEQARRDSRRNIVTRALGGGIADSGVPDLYSVPVAAGDRLLICSDGLSDELDDEAIATVLAAGCTAQRTAELLVAASMEGGG
;
A
#
# COMPACT_ATOMS: atom_id res chain seq x y z
N MET A 1 22.51 4.09 -16.63
CA MET A 1 21.58 2.97 -16.77
C MET A 1 21.18 2.58 -15.34
N THR A 2 20.15 3.21 -14.85
CA THR A 2 19.62 2.97 -13.51
C THR A 2 18.74 1.73 -13.59
N GLU A 3 19.15 0.66 -12.92
CA GLU A 3 18.29 -0.49 -12.73
C GLU A 3 17.05 -0.02 -11.95
N HIS A 4 15.95 0.14 -12.67
CA HIS A 4 14.65 0.19 -12.05
C HIS A 4 14.43 -1.18 -11.42
N VAL A 5 14.46 -1.26 -10.10
CA VAL A 5 14.03 -2.45 -9.39
C VAL A 5 12.53 -2.56 -9.64
N ARG A 6 12.20 -3.19 -10.74
CA ARG A 6 10.88 -3.66 -11.10
C ARG A 6 10.72 -5.01 -10.42
N ALA A 7 10.13 -5.00 -9.29
CA ALA A 7 9.65 -6.24 -8.73
C ALA A 7 8.18 -6.00 -8.39
N ASP A 8 7.38 -6.91 -8.76
CA ASP A 8 5.98 -7.00 -8.47
C ASP A 8 5.84 -7.35 -6.97
N ALA A 9 5.15 -6.61 -6.11
CA ALA A 9 5.17 -6.81 -4.66
C ALA A 9 3.78 -6.88 -4.05
N ASP A 10 3.56 -7.89 -3.23
CA ASP A 10 2.37 -7.98 -2.38
C ASP A 10 2.62 -7.41 -0.97
N ALA A 11 3.88 -7.20 -0.58
CA ALA A 11 4.21 -6.70 0.75
C ALA A 11 5.51 -5.89 0.80
N ILE A 12 5.46 -4.75 1.44
CA ILE A 12 6.64 -3.99 1.89
C ILE A 12 6.64 -3.96 3.42
N VAL A 13 7.75 -4.36 4.04
CA VAL A 13 7.96 -4.26 5.47
C VAL A 13 9.02 -3.20 5.76
N ILE A 14 8.69 -2.24 6.58
CA ILE A 14 9.55 -1.15 7.00
C ILE A 14 9.82 -1.29 8.50
N ARG A 15 11.07 -1.12 8.92
CA ARG A 15 11.45 -1.08 10.33
C ARG A 15 12.19 0.23 10.62
N GLY A 16 11.76 0.95 11.65
CA GLY A 16 12.47 2.09 12.21
C GLY A 16 13.32 1.68 13.42
N GLU A 17 14.51 2.27 13.55
CA GLU A 17 15.40 2.10 14.71
C GLU A 17 15.58 3.42 15.48
N ASP A 18 16.09 3.36 16.71
CA ASP A 18 16.21 4.53 17.59
C ASP A 18 17.01 5.69 16.98
N GLY A 19 16.49 6.91 17.06
CA GLY A 19 17.16 8.13 16.62
C GLY A 19 17.04 8.49 15.14
N ILE A 20 16.09 7.97 14.49
CA ILE A 20 15.76 7.87 13.06
C ILE A 20 16.29 9.00 12.18
N ARG A 21 17.28 8.65 11.37
CA ARG A 21 17.56 9.29 10.08
C ARG A 21 16.91 8.45 8.98
N ALA A 22 16.59 9.05 7.84
CA ALA A 22 16.07 8.30 6.69
C ALA A 22 17.00 7.12 6.26
N SER A 23 18.29 7.20 6.61
CA SER A 23 19.30 6.16 6.41
C SER A 23 19.21 4.96 7.35
N GLU A 24 18.34 5.00 8.34
CA GLU A 24 18.16 3.94 9.36
C GLU A 24 16.86 3.14 9.16
N VAL A 25 16.12 3.43 8.10
CA VAL A 25 14.96 2.64 7.72
C VAL A 25 15.42 1.41 6.97
N VAL A 26 15.09 0.25 7.51
CA VAL A 26 15.33 -1.05 6.84
C VAL A 26 14.05 -1.46 6.12
N VAL A 27 14.14 -1.71 4.84
CA VAL A 27 13.02 -2.13 4.00
C VAL A 27 13.23 -3.53 3.45
N GLY A 28 12.16 -4.27 3.29
CA GLY A 28 12.10 -5.53 2.55
C GLY A 28 10.85 -5.57 1.71
N ALA A 29 10.93 -6.16 0.54
CA ALA A 29 9.80 -6.28 -0.37
C ALA A 29 9.78 -7.67 -1.01
N ALA A 30 8.59 -8.20 -1.24
CA ALA A 30 8.37 -9.47 -1.89
C ALA A 30 7.05 -9.45 -2.66
N THR A 31 6.98 -10.27 -3.69
CA THR A 31 5.80 -10.41 -4.53
C THR A 31 5.73 -11.79 -5.14
N ASP A 32 4.54 -12.21 -5.49
CA ASP A 32 4.29 -13.42 -6.27
C ASP A 32 3.05 -13.24 -7.15
N VAL A 33 3.00 -13.93 -8.29
CA VAL A 33 1.83 -13.93 -9.19
C VAL A 33 0.63 -14.68 -8.59
N GLY A 34 0.88 -15.43 -7.53
CA GLY A 34 -0.12 -16.31 -6.93
C GLY A 34 -0.41 -17.56 -7.78
N ARG A 35 -1.35 -18.38 -7.31
CA ARG A 35 -1.70 -19.66 -7.94
C ARG A 35 -2.83 -19.55 -8.97
N LEU A 36 -3.59 -18.48 -8.93
CA LEU A 36 -4.81 -18.30 -9.73
C LEU A 36 -4.60 -17.36 -10.93
N ARG A 37 -3.64 -16.46 -10.85
CA ARG A 37 -3.34 -15.48 -11.88
C ARG A 37 -2.24 -15.97 -12.81
N THR A 38 -2.18 -15.43 -14.02
CA THR A 38 -1.11 -15.71 -14.99
C THR A 38 -0.16 -14.53 -15.15
N ILE A 39 -0.58 -13.36 -14.68
CA ILE A 39 0.17 -12.11 -14.74
C ILE A 39 0.00 -11.44 -13.37
N ASN A 40 1.10 -10.97 -12.82
CA ASN A 40 1.07 -10.10 -11.67
C ASN A 40 0.79 -8.66 -12.15
N GLU A 41 -0.22 -8.03 -11.58
CA GLU A 41 -0.66 -6.67 -11.90
C GLU A 41 -0.23 -5.68 -10.83
N ASP A 42 0.34 -6.17 -9.70
CA ASP A 42 0.87 -5.35 -8.62
C ASP A 42 2.26 -4.77 -8.92
N GLY A 43 2.65 -3.78 -8.15
CA GLY A 43 4.00 -3.24 -8.19
C GLY A 43 4.29 -2.34 -7.00
N TYR A 44 5.57 -2.03 -6.79
CA TYR A 44 5.97 -1.22 -5.64
C TYR A 44 7.10 -0.23 -5.90
N LEU A 45 7.17 0.78 -5.04
CA LEU A 45 8.30 1.66 -4.86
C LEU A 45 8.84 1.45 -3.43
N ALA A 46 10.11 1.04 -3.31
CA ALA A 46 10.76 0.80 -2.01
C ALA A 46 12.07 1.58 -1.90
N ILE A 47 12.01 2.89 -2.08
CA ILE A 47 13.17 3.80 -2.05
C ILE A 47 12.87 4.93 -1.06
N ALA A 48 13.61 4.96 0.05
CA ALA A 48 13.43 6.00 1.07
C ALA A 48 13.47 7.41 0.43
N PRO A 49 12.62 8.32 0.90
CA PRO A 49 11.69 8.19 2.02
C PRO A 49 10.32 7.60 1.65
N ALA A 50 10.13 7.14 0.40
CA ALA A 50 8.84 6.72 -0.14
C ALA A 50 8.76 5.21 -0.29
N PHE A 51 7.67 4.63 0.23
CA PHE A 51 7.35 3.20 0.16
C PHE A 51 5.90 3.07 -0.25
N VAL A 52 5.64 2.44 -1.39
CA VAL A 52 4.29 2.40 -1.99
C VAL A 52 4.04 1.03 -2.61
N VAL A 53 2.84 0.52 -2.44
CA VAL A 53 2.27 -0.61 -3.19
C VAL A 53 1.16 -0.09 -4.08
N VAL A 54 1.12 -0.56 -5.30
CA VAL A 54 0.10 -0.26 -6.30
C VAL A 54 -0.44 -1.59 -6.82
N ASP A 55 -1.74 -1.80 -6.69
CA ASP A 55 -2.44 -3.00 -7.16
C ASP A 55 -3.26 -2.63 -8.39
N GLY A 56 -2.90 -3.21 -9.51
CA GLY A 56 -3.47 -2.89 -10.82
C GLY A 56 -4.74 -3.66 -11.14
N MET A 57 -5.76 -2.98 -11.63
CA MET A 57 -7.03 -3.56 -12.02
C MET A 57 -7.45 -3.17 -13.44
N GLY A 58 -8.42 -3.90 -14.03
CA GLY A 58 -8.92 -3.65 -15.39
C GLY A 58 -8.61 -4.78 -16.36
N GLY A 59 -8.03 -5.88 -15.85
CA GLY A 59 -7.70 -7.10 -16.57
C GLY A 59 -6.30 -7.09 -17.21
N HIS A 60 -5.51 -8.04 -16.82
CA HIS A 60 -4.18 -8.42 -17.33
C HIS A 60 -3.26 -7.25 -17.79
N ALA A 61 -3.35 -6.86 -19.05
CA ALA A 61 -2.48 -5.82 -19.61
C ALA A 61 -2.84 -4.41 -19.12
N ALA A 62 -4.12 -4.15 -18.83
CA ALA A 62 -4.60 -2.82 -18.45
C ALA A 62 -4.21 -2.50 -17.00
N GLY A 63 -4.40 -3.45 -16.06
CA GLY A 63 -3.99 -3.29 -14.68
C GLY A 63 -2.48 -3.11 -14.57
N ARG A 64 -1.69 -3.97 -15.21
CA ARG A 64 -0.23 -3.83 -15.24
C ARG A 64 0.23 -2.48 -15.80
N MET A 65 -0.43 -1.96 -16.84
CA MET A 65 -0.10 -0.65 -17.39
C MET A 65 -0.46 0.47 -16.41
N ALA A 66 -1.60 0.37 -15.73
CA ALA A 66 -2.00 1.32 -14.69
C ALA A 66 -0.98 1.36 -13.55
N THR A 67 -0.55 0.20 -13.05
CA THR A 67 0.50 0.08 -12.03
C THR A 67 1.80 0.73 -12.47
N GLN A 68 2.27 0.44 -13.69
CA GLN A 68 3.51 1.02 -14.20
C GLN A 68 3.45 2.54 -14.28
N VAL A 69 2.37 3.08 -14.84
CA VAL A 69 2.19 4.52 -15.01
C VAL A 69 2.05 5.22 -13.64
N ALA A 70 1.37 4.58 -12.68
CA ALA A 70 1.29 5.10 -11.32
C ALA A 70 2.67 5.16 -10.66
N LEU A 71 3.45 4.09 -10.73
CA LEU A 71 4.80 4.04 -10.15
C LEU A 71 5.75 5.06 -10.82
N ASP A 72 5.67 5.25 -12.13
CA ASP A 72 6.45 6.25 -12.84
C ASP A 72 6.14 7.68 -12.34
N SER A 73 4.87 7.98 -12.04
CA SER A 73 4.45 9.26 -11.47
C SER A 73 4.93 9.45 -10.03
N LEU A 74 4.88 8.38 -9.22
CA LEU A 74 5.28 8.36 -7.82
C LEU A 74 6.80 8.31 -7.63
N TYR A 75 7.55 7.99 -8.67
CA TYR A 75 9.02 7.92 -8.61
C TYR A 75 9.66 9.26 -8.22
N SER A 76 8.97 10.38 -8.46
CA SER A 76 9.39 11.71 -8.01
C SER A 76 9.54 11.83 -6.48
N LEU A 77 8.92 10.93 -5.70
CA LEU A 77 9.03 10.88 -4.25
C LEU A 77 10.27 10.11 -3.78
N ALA A 78 10.86 9.27 -4.64
CA ALA A 78 12.02 8.45 -4.32
C ALA A 78 13.28 9.31 -4.13
N GLY A 79 13.97 9.15 -3.01
CA GLY A 79 15.18 9.90 -2.70
C GLY A 79 14.95 11.41 -2.46
N ALA A 80 13.71 11.88 -2.50
CA ALA A 80 13.37 13.29 -2.34
C ALA A 80 13.38 13.70 -0.85
N THR A 81 13.67 14.98 -0.58
CA THR A 81 13.38 15.57 0.73
C THR A 81 11.94 16.09 0.71
N ILE A 82 11.04 15.37 1.37
CA ILE A 82 9.62 15.72 1.41
C ILE A 82 9.36 16.50 2.70
N THR A 83 9.07 17.79 2.58
CA THR A 83 8.79 18.70 3.70
C THR A 83 7.34 19.18 3.71
N ASP A 84 6.57 18.80 2.70
CA ASP A 84 5.20 19.23 2.47
C ASP A 84 4.35 18.05 2.02
N ILE A 85 3.27 17.79 2.74
CA ILE A 85 2.33 16.69 2.44
C ILE A 85 1.66 16.90 1.07
N ASP A 86 1.45 18.15 0.65
CA ASP A 86 0.88 18.43 -0.66
C ASP A 86 1.73 17.89 -1.82
N THR A 87 3.04 17.68 -1.59
CA THR A 87 3.90 17.00 -2.56
C THR A 87 3.47 15.56 -2.81
N VAL A 88 3.06 14.85 -1.76
CA VAL A 88 2.53 13.47 -1.87
C VAL A 88 1.19 13.49 -2.60
N VAL A 89 0.29 14.40 -2.22
CA VAL A 89 -1.02 14.54 -2.86
C VAL A 89 -0.87 14.82 -4.36
N ARG A 90 0.00 15.77 -4.74
CA ARG A 90 0.26 16.07 -6.15
C ARG A 90 0.81 14.87 -6.93
N ALA A 91 1.67 14.07 -6.34
CA ALA A 91 2.22 12.88 -7.00
C ALA A 91 1.12 11.83 -7.24
N VAL A 92 0.21 11.62 -6.27
CA VAL A 92 -0.92 10.68 -6.42
C VAL A 92 -1.95 11.20 -7.42
N VAL A 93 -2.25 12.51 -7.42
CA VAL A 93 -3.13 13.13 -8.43
C VAL A 93 -2.52 13.00 -9.84
N ALA A 94 -1.20 13.21 -9.98
CA ALA A 94 -0.53 13.00 -11.26
C ALA A 94 -0.61 11.53 -11.72
N ALA A 95 -0.53 10.56 -10.80
CA ALA A 95 -0.74 9.15 -11.12
C ALA A 95 -2.17 8.89 -11.62
N GLN A 96 -3.17 9.49 -10.98
CA GLN A 96 -4.57 9.44 -11.42
C GLN A 96 -4.73 9.97 -12.86
N GLU A 97 -4.21 11.16 -13.13
CA GLU A 97 -4.29 11.78 -14.46
C GLU A 97 -3.58 10.92 -15.52
N ALA A 98 -2.42 10.37 -15.19
CA ALA A 98 -1.65 9.54 -16.08
C ALA A 98 -2.35 8.20 -16.40
N ILE A 99 -3.01 7.58 -15.42
CA ILE A 99 -3.81 6.36 -15.64
C ILE A 99 -5.02 6.66 -16.53
N ILE A 100 -5.74 7.76 -16.28
CA ILE A 100 -6.90 8.18 -17.10
C ILE A 100 -6.48 8.44 -18.55
N ALA A 101 -5.26 8.92 -18.77
CA ALA A 101 -4.71 9.18 -20.10
C ALA A 101 -4.32 7.92 -20.89
N ILE A 102 -4.31 6.74 -20.27
CA ILE A 102 -4.00 5.48 -20.96
C ILE A 102 -5.09 5.21 -22.01
N PRO A 103 -4.73 5.03 -23.29
CA PRO A 103 -5.69 4.65 -24.31
C PRO A 103 -6.37 3.32 -23.97
N SER A 104 -7.67 3.32 -23.83
CA SER A 104 -8.43 2.15 -23.40
C SER A 104 -9.73 1.99 -24.19
N HIS A 105 -10.25 0.76 -24.23
CA HIS A 105 -11.55 0.45 -24.75
C HIS A 105 -12.54 0.27 -23.60
N ALA A 106 -13.79 0.64 -23.79
CA ALA A 106 -14.83 0.72 -22.75
C ALA A 106 -15.04 -0.57 -21.92
N ALA A 107 -14.58 -1.72 -22.39
CA ALA A 107 -14.71 -2.99 -21.69
C ALA A 107 -13.63 -3.24 -20.62
N TYR A 108 -12.49 -2.54 -20.66
CA TYR A 108 -11.33 -2.76 -19.78
C TYR A 108 -10.66 -1.41 -19.50
N LEU A 109 -11.14 -0.73 -18.48
CA LEU A 109 -10.58 0.56 -18.07
C LEU A 109 -9.40 0.33 -17.11
N PRO A 110 -8.18 0.81 -17.44
CA PRO A 110 -7.05 0.73 -16.55
C PRO A 110 -7.33 1.46 -15.23
N GLY A 111 -7.01 0.82 -14.14
CA GLY A 111 -7.14 1.40 -12.81
C GLY A 111 -6.16 0.79 -11.84
N ALA A 112 -6.05 1.37 -10.65
CA ALA A 112 -5.23 0.82 -9.58
C ALA A 112 -5.73 1.26 -8.21
N THR A 113 -5.52 0.42 -7.20
CA THR A 113 -5.52 0.84 -5.81
C THR A 113 -4.10 1.16 -5.37
N ILE A 114 -3.94 1.95 -4.33
CA ILE A 114 -2.65 2.41 -3.86
C ILE A 114 -2.65 2.55 -2.34
N ALA A 115 -1.58 2.09 -1.71
CA ALA A 115 -1.25 2.42 -0.32
C ALA A 115 0.23 2.77 -0.22
N GLY A 116 0.56 3.72 0.65
CA GLY A 116 1.95 4.14 0.77
C GLY A 116 2.27 4.78 2.11
N VAL A 117 3.58 4.83 2.39
CA VAL A 117 4.16 5.43 3.58
C VAL A 117 5.32 6.32 3.16
N ILE A 118 5.34 7.53 3.69
CA ILE A 118 6.45 8.48 3.52
C ILE A 118 7.05 8.75 4.90
N LEU A 119 8.36 8.61 5.03
CA LEU A 119 9.08 9.14 6.18
C LEU A 119 9.40 10.62 5.96
N THR A 120 8.88 11.47 6.82
CA THR A 120 9.11 12.91 6.75
C THR A 120 9.23 13.52 8.14
N TRP A 121 9.58 14.80 8.20
CA TRP A 121 9.68 15.57 9.43
C TRP A 121 8.69 16.74 9.36
N ILE A 122 7.66 16.68 10.18
CA ILE A 122 6.63 17.71 10.25
C ILE A 122 6.53 18.30 11.66
N PRO A 123 6.17 19.59 11.78
CA PRO A 123 5.91 20.20 13.10
C PRO A 123 4.69 19.53 13.77
N ASP A 124 4.83 19.23 15.06
CA ASP A 124 3.70 18.87 15.89
C ASP A 124 2.86 20.12 16.28
N GLU A 125 1.80 19.92 17.06
CA GLU A 125 0.91 21.00 17.54
C GLU A 125 1.66 22.09 18.32
N GLN A 126 2.82 21.77 18.90
CA GLN A 126 3.69 22.69 19.61
C GLN A 126 4.76 23.34 18.70
N GLY A 127 4.75 23.03 17.40
CA GLY A 127 5.70 23.51 16.43
C GLY A 127 7.07 22.82 16.48
N VAL A 128 7.20 21.68 17.20
CA VAL A 128 8.42 20.88 17.25
C VAL A 128 8.42 19.90 16.08
N THR A 129 9.42 20.02 15.21
CA THR A 129 9.58 19.12 14.08
C THR A 129 9.99 17.73 14.54
N ARG A 130 9.19 16.71 14.19
CA ARG A 130 9.40 15.30 14.56
C ARG A 130 9.35 14.38 13.35
N PRO A 131 10.10 13.27 13.37
CA PRO A 131 9.95 12.24 12.35
C PRO A 131 8.54 11.65 12.41
N THR A 132 7.89 11.56 11.25
CA THR A 132 6.49 11.16 11.13
C THR A 132 6.32 10.24 9.93
N TRP A 133 5.60 9.16 10.12
CA TRP A 133 5.06 8.36 9.05
C TRP A 133 3.82 9.06 8.50
N VAL A 134 3.90 9.59 7.29
CA VAL A 134 2.73 10.04 6.51
C VAL A 134 2.26 8.87 5.69
N ILE A 135 1.05 8.40 5.96
CA ILE A 135 0.46 7.21 5.36
C ILE A 135 -0.68 7.69 4.47
N PHE A 136 -0.85 7.06 3.32
CA PHE A 136 -1.90 7.41 2.38
C PHE A 136 -2.45 6.18 1.66
N ASN A 137 -3.74 6.25 1.26
CA ASN A 137 -4.33 5.24 0.40
C ASN A 137 -5.49 5.77 -0.47
N ILE A 138 -5.70 5.08 -1.60
CA ILE A 138 -6.94 5.07 -2.39
C ILE A 138 -7.19 3.62 -2.77
N GLY A 139 -8.35 3.08 -2.41
CA GLY A 139 -8.72 1.69 -2.64
C GLY A 139 -8.64 0.86 -1.37
N ASP A 140 -8.36 -0.41 -1.51
CA ASP A 140 -8.32 -1.42 -0.45
C ASP A 140 -6.92 -2.03 -0.24
N ALA A 141 -5.90 -1.50 -0.92
CA ALA A 141 -4.52 -1.67 -0.51
C ALA A 141 -4.32 -1.04 0.88
N ARG A 142 -3.58 -1.72 1.76
CA ARG A 142 -3.56 -1.42 3.19
C ARG A 142 -2.18 -1.07 3.72
N VAL A 143 -2.18 -0.29 4.80
CA VAL A 143 -1.01 -0.11 5.67
C VAL A 143 -1.35 -0.56 7.08
N TYR A 144 -0.55 -1.47 7.60
CA TYR A 144 -0.58 -1.91 9.00
C TYR A 144 0.63 -1.37 9.75
N LEU A 145 0.44 -1.10 11.02
CA LEU A 145 1.50 -0.74 11.97
C LEU A 145 1.51 -1.74 13.12
N LEU A 146 2.64 -2.42 13.30
CA LEU A 146 2.95 -3.15 14.53
C LEU A 146 3.81 -2.26 15.42
N ARG A 147 3.29 -1.90 16.59
CA ARG A 147 3.98 -1.13 17.63
C ARG A 147 3.92 -1.88 18.95
N GLY A 148 5.08 -2.30 19.45
CA GLY A 148 5.13 -3.31 20.52
C GLY A 148 4.46 -4.60 20.04
N ASP A 149 3.47 -5.06 20.79
CA ASP A 149 2.73 -6.30 20.46
C ASP A 149 1.37 -6.02 19.80
N MET A 150 1.08 -4.76 19.46
CA MET A 150 -0.21 -4.35 18.92
C MET A 150 -0.12 -4.07 17.42
N LEU A 151 -0.82 -4.88 16.62
CA LEU A 151 -1.06 -4.63 15.20
C LEU A 151 -2.31 -3.74 15.05
N SER A 152 -2.23 -2.76 14.18
CA SER A 152 -3.38 -1.95 13.77
C SER A 152 -3.34 -1.70 12.27
N GLN A 153 -4.47 -1.87 11.58
CA GLN A 153 -4.64 -1.32 10.24
C GLN A 153 -4.79 0.20 10.37
N VAL A 154 -3.89 0.95 9.75
CA VAL A 154 -3.90 2.42 9.81
C VAL A 154 -4.81 3.00 8.74
N THR A 155 -4.82 2.42 7.56
CA THR A 155 -5.66 2.82 6.44
C THR A 155 -7.09 2.29 6.59
N ARG A 156 -8.04 2.99 5.98
CA ARG A 156 -9.43 2.54 5.84
C ARG A 156 -9.66 2.13 4.40
N ASP A 157 -10.22 0.93 4.21
CA ASP A 157 -10.50 0.42 2.87
C ASP A 157 -11.61 1.22 2.19
N HIS A 158 -11.41 1.54 0.93
CA HIS A 158 -12.45 2.07 0.07
C HIS A 158 -13.12 0.91 -0.67
N SER A 159 -13.84 0.07 0.06
CA SER A 159 -14.53 -1.11 -0.45
C SER A 159 -16.01 -1.12 -0.06
N ARG A 160 -16.82 -1.88 -0.79
CA ARG A 160 -18.23 -2.05 -0.47
C ARG A 160 -18.44 -2.72 0.88
N VAL A 161 -17.61 -3.71 1.20
CA VAL A 161 -17.75 -4.41 2.48
C VAL A 161 -17.34 -3.55 3.66
N GLN A 162 -16.40 -2.64 3.51
CA GLN A 162 -16.05 -1.68 4.56
C GLN A 162 -17.24 -0.78 4.93
N ILE A 163 -17.99 -0.30 3.94
CA ILE A 163 -19.23 0.46 4.17
C ILE A 163 -20.25 -0.37 4.95
N LEU A 164 -20.41 -1.65 4.59
CA LEU A 164 -21.36 -2.55 5.25
C LEU A 164 -20.96 -2.90 6.70
N ILE A 165 -19.67 -2.95 6.98
CA ILE A 165 -19.16 -3.08 8.35
C ILE A 165 -19.50 -1.85 9.17
N GLU A 166 -19.26 -0.66 8.65
CA GLU A 166 -19.47 0.61 9.34
C GLU A 166 -20.97 0.91 9.59
N THR A 167 -21.84 0.47 8.67
CA THR A 167 -23.29 0.56 8.87
C THR A 167 -23.86 -0.53 9.80
N GLY A 168 -23.01 -1.48 10.23
CA GLY A 168 -23.41 -2.60 11.09
C GLY A 168 -24.17 -3.71 10.34
N GLU A 169 -24.16 -3.69 9.01
CA GLU A 169 -24.82 -4.72 8.19
C GLU A 169 -23.99 -6.02 8.12
N LEU A 170 -22.66 -5.93 8.25
CA LEU A 170 -21.75 -7.07 8.29
C LEU A 170 -20.79 -6.95 9.47
N THR A 171 -20.43 -8.12 10.04
CA THR A 171 -19.24 -8.22 10.90
C THR A 171 -17.98 -8.34 10.03
N LEU A 172 -16.80 -8.12 10.61
CA LEU A 172 -15.51 -8.35 9.93
C LEU A 172 -15.40 -9.77 9.36
N GLU A 173 -15.81 -10.78 10.14
CA GLU A 173 -15.77 -12.18 9.69
C GLU A 173 -16.71 -12.44 8.50
N GLN A 174 -17.92 -11.84 8.52
CA GLN A 174 -18.86 -11.95 7.40
C GLN A 174 -18.32 -11.25 6.14
N ALA A 175 -17.69 -10.08 6.30
CA ALA A 175 -17.13 -9.30 5.19
C ALA A 175 -16.04 -10.08 4.44
N ARG A 176 -15.16 -10.80 5.13
CA ARG A 176 -14.12 -11.65 4.49
C ARG A 176 -14.67 -12.72 3.57
N ARG A 177 -15.93 -13.16 3.77
CA ARG A 177 -16.61 -14.19 2.97
C ARG A 177 -17.69 -13.65 2.05
N ASP A 178 -17.92 -12.31 2.06
CA ASP A 178 -18.95 -11.68 1.25
C ASP A 178 -18.52 -11.64 -0.22
N SER A 179 -19.45 -11.91 -1.14
CA SER A 179 -19.18 -11.89 -2.57
C SER A 179 -18.82 -10.50 -3.11
N ARG A 180 -19.07 -9.44 -2.33
CA ARG A 180 -18.79 -8.04 -2.66
C ARG A 180 -17.44 -7.56 -2.11
N ARG A 181 -16.60 -8.44 -1.50
CA ARG A 181 -15.35 -8.02 -0.84
C ARG A 181 -14.39 -7.30 -1.79
N ASN A 182 -14.33 -7.74 -3.05
CA ASN A 182 -13.44 -7.16 -4.07
C ASN A 182 -14.08 -6.00 -4.84
N ILE A 183 -15.17 -5.39 -4.32
CA ILE A 183 -15.79 -4.21 -4.95
C ILE A 183 -15.21 -2.96 -4.31
N VAL A 184 -14.23 -2.35 -4.99
CA VAL A 184 -13.68 -1.07 -4.59
C VAL A 184 -14.65 0.07 -4.90
N THR A 185 -14.70 1.08 -4.03
CA THR A 185 -15.54 2.27 -4.17
C THR A 185 -14.75 3.51 -4.56
N ARG A 186 -13.42 3.47 -4.42
CA ARG A 186 -12.46 4.48 -4.88
C ARG A 186 -11.23 3.79 -5.45
N ALA A 187 -10.71 4.32 -6.55
CA ALA A 187 -9.48 3.86 -7.19
C ALA A 187 -8.90 4.95 -8.10
N LEU A 188 -7.66 4.81 -8.45
CA LEU A 188 -7.05 5.57 -9.54
C LEU A 188 -7.54 5.01 -10.88
N GLY A 189 -8.17 5.82 -11.71
CA GLY A 189 -8.75 5.37 -12.99
C GLY A 189 -9.90 4.37 -12.83
N GLY A 190 -9.87 3.26 -13.59
CA GLY A 190 -10.82 2.16 -13.49
C GLY A 190 -12.29 2.51 -13.83
N GLY A 191 -12.55 3.69 -14.41
CA GLY A 191 -13.90 4.20 -14.64
C GLY A 191 -14.63 4.65 -13.36
N ILE A 192 -13.94 4.68 -12.23
CA ILE A 192 -14.46 5.17 -10.96
C ILE A 192 -14.24 6.69 -10.92
N ALA A 193 -15.31 7.45 -10.64
CA ALA A 193 -15.21 8.90 -10.49
C ALA A 193 -14.53 9.25 -9.16
N ASP A 194 -13.20 9.43 -9.18
CA ASP A 194 -12.39 9.84 -8.03
C ASP A 194 -11.52 11.05 -8.40
N SER A 195 -11.23 11.89 -7.43
CA SER A 195 -10.36 13.07 -7.61
C SER A 195 -8.87 12.74 -7.64
N GLY A 196 -8.49 11.51 -7.25
CA GLY A 196 -7.09 11.13 -7.02
C GLY A 196 -6.49 11.71 -5.75
N VAL A 197 -7.28 12.41 -4.91
CA VAL A 197 -6.82 12.90 -3.61
C VAL A 197 -6.87 11.76 -2.61
N PRO A 198 -5.72 11.30 -2.06
CA PRO A 198 -5.70 10.16 -1.15
C PRO A 198 -6.22 10.52 0.25
N ASP A 199 -6.71 9.52 0.97
CA ASP A 199 -6.84 9.64 2.41
C ASP A 199 -5.44 9.70 3.03
N LEU A 200 -5.29 10.52 4.06
CA LEU A 200 -4.00 10.82 4.70
C LEU A 200 -4.08 10.57 6.21
N TYR A 201 -3.04 9.91 6.71
CA TYR A 201 -2.87 9.65 8.14
C TYR A 201 -1.45 10.05 8.54
N SER A 202 -1.29 10.61 9.74
CA SER A 202 0.01 11.00 10.28
C SER A 202 0.26 10.27 11.59
N VAL A 203 1.35 9.52 11.67
CA VAL A 203 1.72 8.75 12.86
C VAL A 203 3.14 9.14 13.26
N PRO A 204 3.36 9.71 14.47
CA PRO A 204 4.71 9.96 14.96
C PRO A 204 5.52 8.66 14.97
N VAL A 205 6.75 8.72 14.48
CA VAL A 205 7.64 7.57 14.48
C VAL A 205 8.01 7.17 15.90
N ALA A 206 7.99 5.88 16.19
CA ALA A 206 8.52 5.32 17.44
C ALA A 206 9.53 4.23 17.14
N ALA A 207 10.47 4.07 18.07
CA ALA A 207 11.45 3.00 18.00
C ALA A 207 10.78 1.62 17.98
N GLY A 208 11.25 0.75 17.08
CA GLY A 208 10.69 -0.59 16.93
C GLY A 208 9.40 -0.67 16.10
N ASP A 209 8.91 0.45 15.54
CA ASP A 209 7.81 0.41 14.59
C ASP A 209 8.12 -0.54 13.44
N ARG A 210 7.13 -1.35 13.07
CA ARG A 210 7.15 -2.13 11.83
C ARG A 210 5.89 -1.82 11.05
N LEU A 211 6.05 -1.35 9.82
CA LEU A 211 4.94 -1.11 8.93
C LEU A 211 4.91 -2.19 7.84
N LEU A 212 3.71 -2.64 7.52
CA LEU A 212 3.43 -3.47 6.36
C LEU A 212 2.56 -2.67 5.41
N ILE A 213 2.96 -2.61 4.15
CA ILE A 213 2.14 -2.09 3.05
C ILE A 213 1.84 -3.28 2.15
N CYS A 214 0.58 -3.54 1.84
CA CYS A 214 0.19 -4.71 1.04
C CYS A 214 -1.02 -4.43 0.15
N SER A 215 -1.13 -5.20 -0.94
CA SER A 215 -2.33 -5.34 -1.74
C SER A 215 -3.35 -6.27 -1.07
N ASP A 216 -4.53 -6.40 -1.67
CA ASP A 216 -5.60 -7.30 -1.22
C ASP A 216 -5.20 -8.78 -1.34
N GLY A 217 -4.31 -9.14 -2.29
CA GLY A 217 -3.77 -10.49 -2.45
C GLY A 217 -3.12 -11.06 -1.18
N LEU A 218 -2.66 -10.21 -0.26
CA LEU A 218 -2.18 -10.64 1.03
C LEU A 218 -3.29 -10.60 2.09
N SER A 219 -4.00 -9.48 2.21
CA SER A 219 -4.95 -9.25 3.31
C SER A 219 -6.28 -10.00 3.16
N ASP A 220 -6.61 -10.48 1.97
CA ASP A 220 -7.74 -11.39 1.75
C ASP A 220 -7.44 -12.81 2.26
N GLU A 221 -6.18 -13.24 2.17
CA GLU A 221 -5.75 -14.58 2.54
C GLU A 221 -5.31 -14.69 4.02
N LEU A 222 -4.67 -13.64 4.55
CA LEU A 222 -4.20 -13.62 5.94
C LEU A 222 -5.09 -12.74 6.82
N ASP A 223 -5.44 -13.24 8.00
CA ASP A 223 -6.07 -12.42 9.03
C ASP A 223 -5.03 -11.60 9.82
N ASP A 224 -5.53 -10.65 10.61
CA ASP A 224 -4.67 -9.76 11.38
C ASP A 224 -3.79 -10.51 12.39
N GLU A 225 -4.24 -11.64 12.93
CA GLU A 225 -3.47 -12.47 13.87
C GLU A 225 -2.29 -13.15 13.16
N ALA A 226 -2.51 -13.69 11.96
CA ALA A 226 -1.45 -14.27 11.13
C ALA A 226 -0.44 -13.21 10.71
N ILE A 227 -0.89 -12.03 10.26
CA ILE A 227 -0.02 -10.90 9.92
C ILE A 227 0.81 -10.47 11.13
N ALA A 228 0.19 -10.29 12.30
CA ALA A 228 0.87 -9.88 13.53
C ALA A 228 1.95 -10.90 13.92
N THR A 229 1.63 -12.19 13.84
CA THR A 229 2.56 -13.28 14.17
C THR A 229 3.82 -13.22 13.32
N VAL A 230 3.68 -13.04 12.01
CA VAL A 230 4.83 -12.98 11.09
C VAL A 230 5.62 -11.68 11.29
N LEU A 231 4.95 -10.54 11.48
CA LEU A 231 5.61 -9.27 11.75
C LEU A 231 6.40 -9.29 13.07
N ALA A 232 5.87 -9.94 14.12
CA ALA A 232 6.50 -10.03 15.43
C ALA A 232 7.64 -11.07 15.51
N ALA A 233 7.83 -11.94 14.50
CA ALA A 233 8.79 -13.05 14.54
C ALA A 233 10.28 -12.64 14.63
N GLY A 234 10.60 -11.35 14.65
CA GLY A 234 11.99 -10.86 14.81
C GLY A 234 12.89 -11.03 13.59
N CYS A 235 12.32 -11.45 12.45
CA CYS A 235 13.05 -11.59 11.20
C CYS A 235 13.46 -10.23 10.60
N THR A 236 14.44 -10.24 9.68
CA THR A 236 14.76 -9.07 8.85
C THR A 236 13.53 -8.63 8.05
N ALA A 237 13.46 -7.35 7.64
CA ALA A 237 12.34 -6.84 6.85
C ALA A 237 12.14 -7.66 5.56
N GLN A 238 13.24 -7.98 4.85
CA GLN A 238 13.17 -8.80 3.64
C GLN A 238 12.60 -10.20 3.91
N ARG A 239 13.12 -10.89 4.95
CA ARG A 239 12.62 -12.22 5.28
C ARG A 239 11.16 -12.21 5.73
N THR A 240 10.73 -11.16 6.42
CA THR A 240 9.34 -10.98 6.83
C THR A 240 8.42 -10.81 5.63
N ALA A 241 8.80 -9.98 4.64
CA ALA A 241 8.03 -9.81 3.41
C ALA A 241 7.88 -11.14 2.65
N GLU A 242 8.98 -11.90 2.50
CA GLU A 242 8.95 -13.23 1.87
C GLU A 242 8.05 -14.22 2.61
N LEU A 243 8.06 -14.21 3.94
CA LEU A 243 7.22 -15.09 4.75
C LEU A 243 5.74 -14.74 4.64
N LEU A 244 5.41 -13.45 4.60
CA LEU A 244 4.02 -12.99 4.41
C LEU A 244 3.47 -13.42 3.06
N VAL A 245 4.23 -13.22 1.97
CA VAL A 245 3.82 -13.65 0.63
C VAL A 245 3.73 -15.17 0.55
N ALA A 246 4.68 -15.91 1.13
CA ALA A 246 4.60 -17.37 1.15
C ALA A 246 3.36 -17.87 1.92
N ALA A 247 3.01 -17.24 3.05
CA ALA A 247 1.84 -17.60 3.84
C ALA A 247 0.51 -17.30 3.11
N SER A 248 0.41 -16.18 2.38
CA SER A 248 -0.79 -15.89 1.58
C SER A 248 -1.00 -16.93 0.47
N MET A 249 0.07 -17.38 -0.17
CA MET A 249 0.00 -18.46 -1.18
C MET A 249 -0.46 -19.81 -0.59
N GLU A 250 -0.17 -20.10 0.67
CA GLU A 250 -0.67 -21.33 1.34
C GLU A 250 -2.17 -21.22 1.64
N GLY A 251 -2.71 -20.02 1.85
CA GLY A 251 -4.13 -19.75 2.07
C GLY A 251 -4.99 -19.96 0.82
N GLY A 252 -4.46 -19.86 -0.36
CA GLY A 252 -5.18 -20.06 -1.63
C GLY A 252 -4.95 -19.01 -2.70
N GLY A 253 -4.13 -17.97 -2.39
CA GLY A 253 -3.78 -16.87 -3.27
C GLY A 253 -2.90 -17.24 -4.47
#